data_9f971aabd5ad2c43635d72b0e63e1104
#
_entry.id   9f971aabd5ad2c43635d72b0e63e1104
#
_cell.length_a   1.000
_cell.length_b   1.000
_cell.length_c   1.000
_cell.angle_alpha   90.00
_cell.angle_beta   90.00
_cell.angle_gamma   90.00
#
_symmetry.space_group_name_H-M   'P 1'
#
loop_
_entity.id
_entity.type
_entity.pdbx_description
1 polymer ?
#
loop_
_entity_poly.entity_id
_entity_poly.type
_entity_poly.pdbx_seq_one_letter_code
_entity_poly.pdbx_strand_id
1 'polypeptide(L)'
;MPLLHRSTLPALCLSLLFTSTFCVQAADTAPAAAEKPPERQPLPERSQEEAQALERQLPPHEQQQLQAGDESFLALWKPANSPEPQGVVIIVPGAGETADWPQAIGPLRQKLPDAAWSSLSLSLPDLSVDTLPPRVIQAPDAAVDSSSKDASTAAPKPIEQAASAEAEGTDPAVVPGVDEQDKTDATRIFARIDAAVAYAQTQNARSVVLLGHGTGAWWAARYLSEKQPAKVQKFIMVAAQSPVGRQPDLQQLTPTLKLATADVFYQDNALASKMALERSQASKRLKNDNYKQVSLKTIPGNSAAAQEQLYRRIRGWLSPQSSGS
;
A
#
# COMPACT_ATOMS: atom_id res chain seq x y z
N MET A 1 22.76 -11.04 63.47
CA MET A 1 23.92 -11.83 63.95
C MET A 1 23.99 -13.12 63.18
N PRO A 2 25.18 -13.56 62.92
CA PRO A 2 26.02 -13.35 61.74
C PRO A 2 26.27 -14.69 61.03
N LEU A 3 26.83 -14.76 59.86
CA LEU A 3 28.26 -14.91 59.57
C LEU A 3 28.55 -15.04 58.10
N LEU A 4 29.45 -14.23 57.64
CA LEU A 4 30.28 -14.31 56.48
C LEU A 4 30.94 -15.67 56.27
N HIS A 5 31.09 -16.10 54.96
CA HIS A 5 32.30 -16.81 54.58
C HIS A 5 32.78 -16.34 53.21
N ARG A 6 33.91 -15.65 53.22
CA ARG A 6 34.83 -15.41 52.11
C ARG A 6 35.63 -16.67 51.84
N SER A 7 35.87 -16.98 50.60
CA SER A 7 37.03 -17.82 50.23
C SER A 7 37.63 -17.28 48.93
N THR A 8 38.89 -17.02 49.04
CA THR A 8 39.89 -16.40 48.16
C THR A 8 40.44 -17.40 47.14
N LEU A 9 40.84 -16.85 45.98
CA LEU A 9 41.72 -17.37 44.93
C LEU A 9 42.94 -18.18 45.41
N PRO A 10 43.60 -18.98 44.53
CA PRO A 10 44.64 -18.35 43.71
C PRO A 10 44.76 -18.85 42.25
N ALA A 11 45.40 -17.98 41.46
CA ALA A 11 45.91 -18.16 40.13
C ALA A 11 47.01 -19.21 40.02
N LEU A 12 47.04 -19.92 38.90
CA LEU A 12 48.26 -20.60 38.46
C LEU A 12 48.43 -20.43 36.94
N CYS A 13 49.42 -19.59 36.59
CA CYS A 13 49.96 -19.48 35.24
C CYS A 13 50.75 -20.74 34.87
N LEU A 14 50.44 -21.33 33.69
CA LEU A 14 51.40 -22.25 33.09
C LEU A 14 51.50 -21.93 31.59
N SER A 15 52.61 -21.26 31.26
CA SER A 15 53.07 -20.93 29.93
C SER A 15 53.67 -22.19 29.27
N LEU A 16 53.10 -22.68 28.17
CA LEU A 16 53.72 -23.69 27.33
C LEU A 16 54.04 -23.04 25.97
N LEU A 17 55.31 -22.77 25.74
CA LEU A 17 55.88 -22.41 24.46
C LEU A 17 55.95 -23.65 23.57
N PHE A 18 55.13 -23.69 22.53
CA PHE A 18 55.28 -24.64 21.42
C PHE A 18 55.91 -23.92 20.23
N THR A 19 57.18 -24.21 19.97
CA THR A 19 57.87 -23.86 18.74
C THR A 19 57.45 -24.87 17.64
N SER A 20 56.62 -24.42 16.71
CA SER A 20 56.27 -25.19 15.53
C SER A 20 57.08 -24.69 14.34
N THR A 21 57.98 -25.54 13.85
CA THR A 21 58.70 -25.36 12.62
C THR A 21 57.74 -25.41 11.42
N PHE A 22 57.63 -24.30 10.69
CA PHE A 22 56.89 -24.27 9.41
C PHE A 22 57.72 -24.91 8.29
N CYS A 23 57.29 -26.08 7.80
CA CYS A 23 57.62 -26.55 6.47
C CYS A 23 56.83 -25.75 5.44
N VAL A 24 57.49 -24.94 4.65
CA VAL A 24 56.92 -24.31 3.46
C VAL A 24 56.82 -25.39 2.38
N GLN A 25 55.64 -25.85 2.11
CA GLN A 25 55.33 -26.71 0.97
C GLN A 25 54.68 -25.82 -0.10
N ALA A 26 55.38 -25.63 -1.19
CA ALA A 26 54.81 -25.01 -2.37
C ALA A 26 53.70 -25.91 -2.91
N ALA A 27 52.47 -25.51 -2.75
CA ALA A 27 51.31 -26.16 -3.36
C ALA A 27 50.98 -25.40 -4.65
N ASP A 28 50.93 -26.13 -5.74
CA ASP A 28 50.44 -25.72 -7.05
C ASP A 28 49.09 -24.98 -6.90
N THR A 29 49.04 -23.75 -7.41
CA THR A 29 47.83 -22.93 -7.42
C THR A 29 46.91 -23.45 -8.52
N ALA A 30 45.98 -24.34 -8.19
CA ALA A 30 44.78 -24.54 -9.00
C ALA A 30 43.96 -23.24 -9.04
N PRO A 31 43.39 -22.85 -10.19
CA PRO A 31 42.61 -21.64 -10.28
C PRO A 31 41.39 -21.75 -9.34
N ALA A 32 41.31 -20.85 -8.36
CA ALA A 32 40.17 -20.74 -7.48
C ALA A 32 38.92 -20.55 -8.34
N ALA A 33 37.98 -21.48 -8.22
CA ALA A 33 36.65 -21.32 -8.78
C ALA A 33 36.07 -20.00 -8.23
N ALA A 34 35.72 -19.09 -9.14
CA ALA A 34 35.08 -17.81 -8.77
C ALA A 34 33.87 -18.11 -7.93
N GLU A 35 33.90 -17.77 -6.65
CA GLU A 35 32.71 -17.79 -5.78
C GLU A 35 31.65 -16.95 -6.45
N LYS A 36 30.48 -17.57 -6.75
CA LYS A 36 29.30 -16.83 -7.20
C LYS A 36 29.02 -15.74 -6.17
N PRO A 37 28.84 -14.48 -6.61
CA PRO A 37 28.43 -13.43 -5.69
C PRO A 37 27.19 -13.87 -4.92
N PRO A 38 27.11 -13.61 -3.62
CA PRO A 38 25.93 -13.99 -2.84
C PRO A 38 24.69 -13.37 -3.50
N GLU A 39 23.72 -14.22 -3.78
CA GLU A 39 22.43 -13.82 -4.36
C GLU A 39 21.80 -12.78 -3.44
N ARG A 40 21.65 -11.55 -3.94
CA ARG A 40 21.07 -10.45 -3.16
C ARG A 40 19.62 -10.80 -2.90
N GLN A 41 19.23 -10.83 -1.63
CA GLN A 41 17.83 -10.99 -1.27
C GLN A 41 17.01 -9.87 -1.92
N PRO A 42 15.82 -10.19 -2.47
CA PRO A 42 14.92 -9.17 -2.99
C PRO A 42 14.64 -8.12 -1.91
N LEU A 43 14.64 -6.85 -2.30
CA LEU A 43 14.24 -5.78 -1.37
C LEU A 43 12.77 -5.97 -1.01
N PRO A 44 12.38 -5.76 0.26
CA PRO A 44 10.98 -5.81 0.65
C PRO A 44 10.15 -4.77 -0.11
N GLU A 45 8.89 -5.04 -0.32
CA GLU A 45 7.95 -4.06 -0.87
C GLU A 45 7.88 -2.83 0.07
N ARG A 46 7.74 -1.63 -0.50
CA ARG A 46 7.59 -0.38 0.27
C ARG A 46 6.44 -0.47 1.28
N SER A 47 5.32 -1.05 0.88
CA SER A 47 4.15 -1.27 1.74
C SER A 47 4.48 -2.17 2.95
N GLN A 48 5.40 -3.12 2.81
CA GLN A 48 5.87 -3.96 3.92
C GLN A 48 6.76 -3.17 4.90
N GLU A 49 7.65 -2.33 4.38
CA GLU A 49 8.49 -1.46 5.23
C GLU A 49 7.64 -0.44 6.01
N GLU A 50 6.64 0.15 5.35
CA GLU A 50 5.68 1.07 5.98
C GLU A 50 4.85 0.36 7.05
N ALA A 51 4.37 -0.86 6.80
CA ALA A 51 3.65 -1.67 7.78
C ALA A 51 4.52 -1.98 9.01
N GLN A 52 5.77 -2.40 8.81
CA GLN A 52 6.73 -2.61 9.89
C GLN A 52 7.04 -1.33 10.69
N ALA A 53 7.07 -0.17 10.02
CA ALA A 53 7.24 1.10 10.70
C ALA A 53 6.03 1.41 11.60
N LEU A 54 4.81 1.17 11.13
CA LEU A 54 3.59 1.30 11.93
C LEU A 54 3.56 0.34 13.12
N GLU A 55 4.00 -0.91 12.94
CA GLU A 55 4.10 -1.90 14.03
C GLU A 55 5.03 -1.44 15.16
N ARG A 56 6.11 -0.76 14.82
CA ARG A 56 7.04 -0.19 15.83
C ARG A 56 6.49 1.06 16.52
N GLN A 57 5.60 1.82 15.87
CA GLN A 57 5.11 3.11 16.37
C GLN A 57 3.79 2.99 17.13
N LEU A 58 2.93 2.05 16.77
CA LEU A 58 1.60 1.93 17.32
C LEU A 58 1.51 0.87 18.42
N PRO A 59 0.55 1.00 19.35
CA PRO A 59 0.35 0.02 20.40
C PRO A 59 -0.02 -1.36 19.84
N PRO A 60 0.53 -2.47 20.38
CA PRO A 60 0.23 -3.82 19.87
C PRO A 60 -1.24 -4.21 19.86
N HIS A 61 -2.06 -3.66 20.77
CA HIS A 61 -3.49 -3.94 20.84
C HIS A 61 -4.30 -3.30 19.70
N GLU A 62 -3.73 -2.33 18.99
CA GLU A 62 -4.33 -1.75 17.77
C GLU A 62 -3.91 -2.49 16.50
N GLN A 63 -2.93 -3.39 16.59
CA GLN A 63 -2.38 -4.10 15.45
C GLN A 63 -3.07 -5.45 15.27
N GLN A 64 -3.46 -5.76 14.04
CA GLN A 64 -4.04 -7.04 13.66
C GLN A 64 -3.31 -7.59 12.43
N GLN A 65 -2.76 -8.79 12.55
CA GLN A 65 -2.25 -9.52 11.40
C GLN A 65 -3.39 -10.32 10.77
N LEU A 66 -3.80 -9.93 9.58
CA LEU A 66 -4.85 -10.59 8.83
C LEU A 66 -4.25 -11.40 7.69
N GLN A 67 -4.93 -12.52 7.34
CA GLN A 67 -4.49 -13.40 6.26
C GLN A 67 -5.32 -13.15 5.01
N ALA A 68 -4.65 -12.84 3.89
CA ALA A 68 -5.25 -12.65 2.58
C ALA A 68 -4.65 -13.65 1.58
N GLY A 69 -5.29 -14.81 1.40
CA GLY A 69 -4.67 -15.93 0.69
C GLY A 69 -3.40 -16.39 1.40
N ASP A 70 -2.29 -16.42 0.69
CA ASP A 70 -0.98 -16.82 1.24
C ASP A 70 -0.21 -15.65 1.87
N GLU A 71 -0.70 -14.41 1.76
CA GLU A 71 -0.06 -13.21 2.31
C GLU A 71 -0.67 -12.82 3.66
N SER A 72 0.19 -12.55 4.66
CA SER A 72 -0.19 -11.87 5.88
C SER A 72 0.04 -10.37 5.75
N PHE A 73 -0.88 -9.55 6.27
CA PHE A 73 -0.75 -8.10 6.20
C PHE A 73 -1.24 -7.42 7.48
N LEU A 74 -0.67 -6.24 7.76
CA LEU A 74 -1.07 -5.42 8.89
C LEU A 74 -2.41 -4.73 8.61
N ALA A 75 -3.33 -4.82 9.56
CA ALA A 75 -4.51 -3.96 9.66
C ALA A 75 -4.52 -3.29 11.04
N LEU A 76 -5.03 -2.07 11.11
CA LEU A 76 -5.11 -1.33 12.36
C LEU A 76 -6.55 -1.32 12.86
N TRP A 77 -6.77 -1.93 14.01
CA TRP A 77 -8.06 -2.07 14.65
C TRP A 77 -8.23 -1.11 15.82
N LYS A 78 -9.40 -0.49 15.90
CA LYS A 78 -9.82 0.27 17.08
C LYS A 78 -11.29 0.00 17.37
N PRO A 79 -11.62 -0.61 18.53
CA PRO A 79 -12.99 -0.90 18.89
C PRO A 79 -13.77 0.38 19.17
N ALA A 80 -15.08 0.34 18.99
CA ALA A 80 -15.98 1.44 19.33
C ALA A 80 -15.96 1.74 20.83
N ASN A 81 -15.98 3.02 21.19
CA ASN A 81 -16.11 3.49 22.57
C ASN A 81 -17.60 3.47 22.99
N SER A 82 -18.26 2.33 22.84
CA SER A 82 -19.69 2.19 23.13
C SER A 82 -20.02 0.75 23.52
N PRO A 83 -20.90 0.55 24.52
CA PRO A 83 -21.40 -0.78 24.85
C PRO A 83 -22.28 -1.37 23.73
N GLU A 84 -22.83 -0.53 22.85
CA GLU A 84 -23.63 -0.93 21.70
C GLU A 84 -23.04 -0.39 20.41
N PRO A 85 -22.02 -1.07 19.84
CA PRO A 85 -21.41 -0.67 18.58
C PRO A 85 -22.44 -0.69 17.42
N GLN A 86 -22.41 0.33 16.58
CA GLN A 86 -23.22 0.40 15.36
C GLN A 86 -22.69 -0.55 14.28
N GLY A 87 -21.39 -0.79 14.27
CA GLY A 87 -20.73 -1.66 13.30
C GLY A 87 -19.25 -1.35 13.14
N VAL A 88 -18.70 -1.74 11.99
CA VAL A 88 -17.30 -1.55 11.63
C VAL A 88 -17.19 -0.72 10.35
N VAL A 89 -16.31 0.28 10.36
CA VAL A 89 -15.87 0.99 9.16
C VAL A 89 -14.51 0.42 8.74
N ILE A 90 -14.47 -0.26 7.61
CA ILE A 90 -13.24 -0.75 6.99
C ILE A 90 -12.70 0.36 6.09
N ILE A 91 -11.46 0.80 6.32
CA ILE A 91 -10.83 1.91 5.61
C ILE A 91 -9.80 1.36 4.63
N VAL A 92 -10.00 1.65 3.35
CA VAL A 92 -9.11 1.27 2.24
C VAL A 92 -8.32 2.50 1.83
N PRO A 93 -7.00 2.54 2.08
CA PRO A 93 -6.14 3.66 1.72
C PRO A 93 -5.95 3.79 0.21
N GLY A 94 -5.49 4.97 -0.22
CA GLY A 94 -5.07 5.20 -1.59
C GLY A 94 -3.66 4.69 -1.88
N ALA A 95 -3.25 4.76 -3.13
CA ALA A 95 -1.87 4.46 -3.53
C ALA A 95 -0.90 5.39 -2.79
N GLY A 96 0.13 4.82 -2.19
CA GLY A 96 1.12 5.56 -1.41
C GLY A 96 0.65 6.04 -0.04
N GLU A 97 -0.53 5.62 0.42
CA GLU A 97 -1.04 5.93 1.75
C GLU A 97 -0.89 4.73 2.68
N THR A 98 -0.50 4.99 3.91
CA THR A 98 -0.42 3.96 4.96
C THR A 98 -1.77 3.75 5.65
N ALA A 99 -1.90 2.64 6.39
CA ALA A 99 -3.08 2.36 7.22
C ALA A 99 -3.34 3.40 8.32
N ASP A 100 -2.38 4.26 8.63
CA ASP A 100 -2.51 5.39 9.56
C ASP A 100 -2.17 6.74 8.90
N TRP A 101 -2.50 6.89 7.60
CA TRP A 101 -2.20 8.10 6.84
C TRP A 101 -2.67 9.36 7.56
N PRO A 102 -1.75 10.31 7.87
CA PRO A 102 -2.01 11.37 8.86
C PRO A 102 -3.01 12.42 8.40
N GLN A 103 -3.30 12.55 7.12
CA GLN A 103 -4.18 13.60 6.61
C GLN A 103 -5.67 13.24 6.71
N ALA A 104 -6.01 11.95 6.57
CA ALA A 104 -7.41 11.49 6.55
C ALA A 104 -7.62 10.21 7.36
N ILE A 105 -6.86 9.15 7.08
CA ILE A 105 -7.13 7.80 7.58
C ILE A 105 -6.88 7.70 9.08
N GLY A 106 -5.72 8.12 9.56
CA GLY A 106 -5.36 8.12 10.98
C GLY A 106 -6.38 8.89 11.83
N PRO A 107 -6.70 10.16 11.50
CA PRO A 107 -7.71 10.92 12.21
C PRO A 107 -9.11 10.29 12.21
N LEU A 108 -9.54 9.70 11.10
CA LEU A 108 -10.81 8.99 11.03
C LEU A 108 -10.79 7.73 11.90
N ARG A 109 -9.74 6.91 11.78
CA ARG A 109 -9.55 5.71 12.58
C ARG A 109 -9.62 6.01 14.08
N GLN A 110 -9.01 7.13 14.50
CA GLN A 110 -8.98 7.54 15.90
C GLN A 110 -10.35 8.07 16.41
N LYS A 111 -11.14 8.71 15.57
CA LYS A 111 -12.38 9.39 15.96
C LYS A 111 -13.67 8.59 15.75
N LEU A 112 -13.68 7.63 14.83
CA LEU A 112 -14.87 6.79 14.58
C LEU A 112 -15.35 6.03 15.82
N PRO A 113 -14.45 5.52 16.71
CA PRO A 113 -14.86 4.92 17.96
C PRO A 113 -15.76 5.76 18.84
N ASP A 114 -15.56 7.09 18.88
CA ASP A 114 -16.38 8.02 19.65
C ASP A 114 -17.81 8.21 19.07
N ALA A 115 -18.00 7.79 17.83
CA ALA A 115 -19.30 7.73 17.17
C ALA A 115 -19.95 6.33 17.21
N ALA A 116 -19.50 5.47 18.11
CA ALA A 116 -19.94 4.08 18.25
C ALA A 116 -19.65 3.18 17.01
N TRP A 117 -18.67 3.55 16.19
CA TRP A 117 -18.20 2.74 15.06
C TRP A 117 -16.79 2.24 15.34
N SER A 118 -16.59 0.93 15.31
CA SER A 118 -15.25 0.38 15.27
C SER A 118 -14.59 0.74 13.93
N SER A 119 -13.27 0.91 13.92
CA SER A 119 -12.51 1.19 12.70
C SER A 119 -11.48 0.09 12.44
N LEU A 120 -11.36 -0.31 11.18
CA LEU A 120 -10.36 -1.25 10.70
C LEU A 120 -9.70 -0.68 9.44
N SER A 121 -8.48 -0.22 9.57
CA SER A 121 -7.71 0.36 8.46
C SER A 121 -6.71 -0.63 7.90
N LEU A 122 -6.63 -0.76 6.58
CA LEU A 122 -5.84 -1.78 5.90
C LEU A 122 -4.49 -1.24 5.41
N SER A 123 -3.44 -2.07 5.45
CA SER A 123 -2.27 -1.87 4.61
C SER A 123 -2.52 -2.52 3.25
N LEU A 124 -2.37 -1.74 2.17
CA LEU A 124 -2.48 -2.28 0.81
C LEU A 124 -1.12 -2.73 0.28
N PRO A 125 -1.07 -3.70 -0.65
CA PRO A 125 0.17 -4.09 -1.32
C PRO A 125 0.61 -2.99 -2.29
N ASP A 126 1.90 -2.96 -2.63
CA ASP A 126 2.36 -2.13 -3.73
C ASP A 126 1.76 -2.63 -5.05
N LEU A 127 1.38 -1.71 -5.91
CA LEU A 127 0.84 -2.05 -7.22
C LEU A 127 1.96 -2.49 -8.16
N SER A 128 1.68 -3.45 -9.02
CA SER A 128 2.66 -3.98 -9.98
C SER A 128 3.22 -2.91 -10.93
N VAL A 129 2.46 -1.83 -11.15
CA VAL A 129 2.89 -0.69 -11.99
C VAL A 129 3.89 0.22 -11.27
N ASP A 130 3.89 0.22 -9.93
CA ASP A 130 4.80 1.04 -9.13
C ASP A 130 6.15 0.35 -8.91
N THR A 131 6.27 -0.93 -9.23
CA THR A 131 7.54 -1.65 -9.21
C THR A 131 8.34 -1.31 -10.46
N LEU A 132 9.42 -0.56 -10.31
CA LEU A 132 10.37 -0.34 -11.40
C LEU A 132 10.90 -1.69 -11.88
N PRO A 133 10.92 -1.95 -13.21
CA PRO A 133 11.51 -3.18 -13.72
C PRO A 133 12.96 -3.30 -13.21
N PRO A 134 13.42 -4.52 -12.86
CA PRO A 134 14.79 -4.72 -12.42
C PRO A 134 15.75 -4.12 -13.45
N ARG A 135 16.62 -3.22 -13.01
CA ARG A 135 17.65 -2.65 -13.89
C ARG A 135 18.55 -3.80 -14.31
N VAL A 136 18.43 -4.25 -15.54
CA VAL A 136 19.40 -5.20 -16.13
C VAL A 136 20.72 -4.45 -16.23
N ILE A 137 21.61 -4.71 -15.27
CA ILE A 137 22.99 -4.24 -15.35
C ILE A 137 23.62 -5.12 -16.44
N GLN A 138 23.68 -4.61 -17.67
CA GLN A 138 24.56 -5.20 -18.68
C GLN A 138 25.97 -5.14 -18.11
N ALA A 139 26.59 -6.30 -17.98
CA ALA A 139 28.01 -6.37 -17.64
C ALA A 139 28.77 -5.54 -18.69
N PRO A 140 29.75 -4.71 -18.29
CA PRO A 140 30.53 -3.99 -19.25
C PRO A 140 31.27 -5.00 -20.14
N ASP A 141 31.04 -4.91 -21.46
CA ASP A 141 31.77 -5.66 -22.45
C ASP A 141 33.29 -5.44 -22.21
N ALA A 142 34.02 -6.55 -22.15
CA ALA A 142 35.46 -6.53 -21.99
C ALA A 142 36.07 -5.69 -23.13
N ALA A 143 36.74 -4.62 -22.76
CA ALA A 143 37.45 -3.75 -23.68
C ALA A 143 38.42 -4.54 -24.53
N VAL A 144 38.18 -4.57 -25.82
CA VAL A 144 39.17 -5.00 -26.80
C VAL A 144 40.10 -3.82 -27.03
N ASP A 145 41.34 -4.00 -26.57
CA ASP A 145 42.48 -3.09 -26.78
C ASP A 145 42.80 -3.02 -28.25
N SER A 146 42.69 -1.86 -28.88
CA SER A 146 43.38 -1.57 -30.14
C SER A 146 43.77 -0.09 -30.20
N SER A 147 45.04 0.10 -29.96
CA SER A 147 45.77 1.32 -30.23
C SER A 147 45.72 1.72 -31.70
N SER A 148 45.42 2.97 -32.02
CA SER A 148 46.19 3.78 -32.95
C SER A 148 45.69 5.23 -33.02
N LYS A 149 46.67 6.10 -32.96
CA LYS A 149 46.74 7.55 -33.23
C LYS A 149 45.94 8.00 -34.46
N ASP A 150 45.26 9.13 -34.44
CA ASP A 150 45.77 10.42 -34.90
C ASP A 150 44.68 11.51 -34.83
N ALA A 151 45.17 12.71 -34.61
CA ALA A 151 44.41 13.94 -34.48
C ALA A 151 43.78 14.40 -35.80
N SER A 152 42.59 14.99 -35.77
CA SER A 152 42.27 16.24 -36.49
C SER A 152 40.93 16.84 -36.13
N THR A 153 40.95 18.10 -35.94
CA THR A 153 39.93 19.13 -35.69
C THR A 153 38.83 19.15 -36.76
N ALA A 154 37.55 19.15 -36.37
CA ALA A 154 36.49 19.88 -37.07
C ALA A 154 35.16 19.91 -36.27
N ALA A 155 34.47 21.04 -36.41
CA ALA A 155 33.28 21.50 -35.67
C ALA A 155 31.98 20.72 -35.94
N PRO A 156 30.90 20.93 -35.12
CA PRO A 156 29.69 20.10 -35.09
C PRO A 156 28.70 20.47 -36.18
N LYS A 157 28.08 19.47 -36.78
CA LYS A 157 26.86 19.58 -37.60
C LYS A 157 25.71 18.75 -37.00
N PRO A 158 24.45 19.13 -37.29
CA PRO A 158 23.30 18.66 -36.53
C PRO A 158 22.90 17.23 -36.87
N ILE A 159 22.37 16.54 -35.86
CA ILE A 159 21.86 15.17 -35.95
C ILE A 159 20.42 15.24 -36.50
N GLU A 160 20.25 14.78 -37.73
CA GLU A 160 18.97 14.34 -38.27
C GLU A 160 19.15 12.94 -38.84
N GLN A 161 18.23 12.05 -38.50
CA GLN A 161 17.96 10.73 -39.08
C GLN A 161 18.99 9.60 -38.88
N ALA A 162 18.59 8.65 -38.03
CA ALA A 162 18.79 7.24 -38.31
C ALA A 162 17.62 6.43 -37.74
N ALA A 163 16.62 6.22 -38.58
CA ALA A 163 15.71 5.10 -38.48
C ALA A 163 16.36 3.87 -39.11
N SER A 164 16.08 2.70 -38.53
CA SER A 164 16.27 1.36 -39.09
C SER A 164 17.67 0.74 -38.90
N ALA A 165 17.77 -0.07 -37.87
CA ALA A 165 18.53 -1.31 -37.88
C ALA A 165 17.71 -2.38 -37.15
N GLU A 166 17.20 -3.33 -37.90
CA GLU A 166 16.64 -4.58 -37.43
C GLU A 166 17.72 -5.33 -36.64
N ALA A 167 17.49 -5.59 -35.37
CA ALA A 167 18.25 -6.55 -34.58
C ALA A 167 17.33 -7.73 -34.27
N GLU A 168 17.54 -8.81 -35.02
CA GLU A 168 17.01 -10.13 -34.70
C GLU A 168 17.55 -10.65 -33.36
N GLY A 169 16.64 -11.15 -32.54
CA GLY A 169 16.91 -12.29 -31.68
C GLY A 169 17.50 -12.00 -30.29
N THR A 170 16.69 -11.45 -29.39
CA THR A 170 16.75 -11.88 -27.99
C THR A 170 15.33 -11.91 -27.49
N ASP A 171 14.89 -13.08 -27.01
CA ASP A 171 13.55 -13.32 -26.46
C ASP A 171 13.28 -12.27 -25.38
N PRO A 172 12.34 -11.31 -25.58
CA PRO A 172 12.05 -10.33 -24.55
C PRO A 172 11.37 -11.13 -23.43
N ALA A 173 11.92 -11.05 -22.22
CA ALA A 173 11.22 -11.47 -21.02
C ALA A 173 9.81 -10.88 -21.13
N VAL A 174 8.79 -11.75 -21.22
CA VAL A 174 7.41 -11.38 -21.40
C VAL A 174 7.03 -10.52 -20.20
N VAL A 175 7.02 -9.21 -20.38
CA VAL A 175 6.48 -8.28 -19.39
C VAL A 175 4.97 -8.56 -19.38
N PRO A 176 4.38 -8.96 -18.24
CA PRO A 176 2.95 -9.20 -18.15
C PRO A 176 2.19 -8.00 -18.73
N GLY A 177 1.21 -8.24 -19.60
CA GLY A 177 0.40 -7.16 -20.17
C GLY A 177 -0.30 -6.38 -19.03
N VAL A 178 -0.61 -5.11 -19.27
CA VAL A 178 -1.26 -4.21 -18.28
C VAL A 178 -2.52 -4.88 -17.68
N ASP A 179 -3.25 -5.67 -18.46
CA ASP A 179 -4.45 -6.38 -18.03
C ASP A 179 -4.15 -7.52 -17.03
N GLU A 180 -3.00 -8.20 -17.15
CA GLU A 180 -2.62 -9.26 -16.22
C GLU A 180 -2.13 -8.67 -14.89
N GLN A 181 -1.40 -7.57 -14.95
CA GLN A 181 -0.97 -6.82 -13.77
C GLN A 181 -2.19 -6.29 -13.00
N ASP A 182 -3.17 -5.73 -13.72
CA ASP A 182 -4.42 -5.24 -13.11
C ASP A 182 -5.20 -6.35 -12.41
N LYS A 183 -5.27 -7.54 -12.99
CA LYS A 183 -5.91 -8.72 -12.38
C LYS A 183 -5.16 -9.20 -11.14
N THR A 184 -3.83 -9.19 -11.18
CA THR A 184 -2.99 -9.57 -10.05
C THR A 184 -3.18 -8.62 -8.89
N ASP A 185 -3.11 -7.30 -9.14
CA ASP A 185 -3.33 -6.26 -8.14
C ASP A 185 -4.75 -6.36 -7.55
N ALA A 186 -5.76 -6.55 -8.40
CA ALA A 186 -7.14 -6.74 -7.96
C ALA A 186 -7.28 -7.95 -7.04
N THR A 187 -6.67 -9.08 -7.39
CA THR A 187 -6.71 -10.31 -6.60
C THR A 187 -6.12 -10.08 -5.21
N ARG A 188 -4.95 -9.45 -5.11
CA ARG A 188 -4.28 -9.17 -3.84
C ARG A 188 -5.10 -8.19 -2.97
N ILE A 189 -5.58 -7.09 -3.56
CA ILE A 189 -6.35 -6.08 -2.83
C ILE A 189 -7.71 -6.62 -2.40
N PHE A 190 -8.40 -7.35 -3.27
CA PHE A 190 -9.70 -7.93 -2.94
C PHE A 190 -9.59 -8.97 -1.82
N ALA A 191 -8.54 -9.81 -1.83
CA ALA A 191 -8.29 -10.74 -0.75
C ALA A 191 -8.09 -10.03 0.60
N ARG A 192 -7.41 -8.87 0.62
CA ARG A 192 -7.27 -8.07 1.86
C ARG A 192 -8.60 -7.46 2.31
N ILE A 193 -9.44 -7.00 1.40
CA ILE A 193 -10.79 -6.50 1.74
C ILE A 193 -11.67 -7.64 2.24
N ASP A 194 -11.63 -8.82 1.61
CA ASP A 194 -12.36 -10.01 2.05
C ASP A 194 -11.95 -10.43 3.47
N ALA A 195 -10.64 -10.47 3.76
CA ALA A 195 -10.11 -10.76 5.08
C ALA A 195 -10.59 -9.74 6.14
N ALA A 196 -10.64 -8.46 5.78
CA ALA A 196 -11.15 -7.40 6.65
C ALA A 196 -12.65 -7.54 6.92
N VAL A 197 -13.44 -7.87 5.90
CA VAL A 197 -14.89 -8.15 6.05
C VAL A 197 -15.10 -9.37 6.93
N ALA A 198 -14.32 -10.43 6.74
CA ALA A 198 -14.36 -11.62 7.59
C ALA A 198 -14.00 -11.29 9.04
N TYR A 199 -12.93 -10.50 9.27
CA TYR A 199 -12.55 -10.05 10.60
C TYR A 199 -13.65 -9.22 11.27
N ALA A 200 -14.27 -8.27 10.55
CA ALA A 200 -15.39 -7.50 11.08
C ALA A 200 -16.56 -8.39 11.53
N GLN A 201 -16.80 -9.50 10.84
CA GLN A 201 -17.83 -10.48 11.24
C GLN A 201 -17.44 -11.21 12.54
N THR A 202 -16.18 -11.56 12.75
CA THR A 202 -15.73 -12.16 14.02
C THR A 202 -15.90 -11.22 15.22
N GLN A 203 -15.91 -9.91 14.96
CA GLN A 203 -16.19 -8.88 15.97
C GLN A 203 -17.69 -8.62 16.18
N ASN A 204 -18.57 -9.49 15.67
CA ASN A 204 -20.02 -9.38 15.75
C ASN A 204 -20.57 -8.05 15.22
N ALA A 205 -19.95 -7.52 14.17
CA ALA A 205 -20.38 -6.26 13.56
C ALA A 205 -21.82 -6.32 13.05
N ARG A 206 -22.70 -5.46 13.58
CA ARG A 206 -24.11 -5.33 13.13
C ARG A 206 -24.19 -4.79 11.70
N SER A 207 -23.27 -3.91 11.34
CA SER A 207 -23.16 -3.29 10.03
C SER A 207 -21.70 -3.16 9.63
N VAL A 208 -21.40 -3.43 8.35
CA VAL A 208 -20.08 -3.19 7.77
C VAL A 208 -20.18 -2.09 6.73
N VAL A 209 -19.35 -1.08 6.89
CA VAL A 209 -19.21 0.05 5.98
C VAL A 209 -17.83 -0.01 5.35
N LEU A 210 -17.75 0.07 4.02
CA LEU A 210 -16.49 0.22 3.33
C LEU A 210 -16.23 1.70 3.07
N LEU A 211 -15.04 2.20 3.44
CA LEU A 211 -14.61 3.57 3.19
C LEU A 211 -13.32 3.54 2.38
N GLY A 212 -13.33 4.12 1.18
CA GLY A 212 -12.14 4.25 0.35
C GLY A 212 -11.66 5.70 0.29
N HIS A 213 -10.35 5.92 0.46
CA HIS A 213 -9.71 7.23 0.30
C HIS A 213 -8.90 7.27 -0.99
N GLY A 214 -8.92 8.39 -1.73
CA GLY A 214 -8.16 8.55 -2.96
C GLY A 214 -8.43 7.43 -3.98
N THR A 215 -7.39 6.75 -4.43
CA THR A 215 -7.50 5.57 -5.32
C THR A 215 -8.04 4.33 -4.60
N GLY A 216 -7.97 4.27 -3.26
CA GLY A 216 -8.62 3.24 -2.47
C GLY A 216 -10.14 3.24 -2.64
N ALA A 217 -10.74 4.39 -2.94
CA ALA A 217 -12.16 4.48 -3.28
C ALA A 217 -12.49 3.74 -4.60
N TRP A 218 -11.60 3.78 -5.58
CA TRP A 218 -11.75 3.04 -6.82
C TRP A 218 -11.65 1.51 -6.60
N TRP A 219 -10.64 1.07 -5.83
CA TRP A 219 -10.49 -0.34 -5.48
C TRP A 219 -11.70 -0.89 -4.72
N ALA A 220 -12.20 -0.11 -3.74
CA ALA A 220 -13.39 -0.46 -2.98
C ALA A 220 -14.65 -0.50 -3.85
N ALA A 221 -14.85 0.47 -4.75
CA ALA A 221 -15.98 0.48 -5.69
C ALA A 221 -15.93 -0.72 -6.67
N ARG A 222 -14.76 -1.04 -7.19
CA ARG A 222 -14.54 -2.19 -8.06
C ARG A 222 -14.82 -3.50 -7.32
N TYR A 223 -14.28 -3.66 -6.11
CA TYR A 223 -14.58 -4.81 -5.25
C TYR A 223 -16.08 -4.98 -5.03
N LEU A 224 -16.80 -3.91 -4.68
CA LEU A 224 -18.24 -3.94 -4.46
C LEU A 224 -19.03 -4.29 -5.73
N SER A 225 -18.59 -3.83 -6.88
CA SER A 225 -19.20 -4.14 -8.17
C SER A 225 -19.01 -5.61 -8.58
N GLU A 226 -17.81 -6.15 -8.39
CA GLU A 226 -17.44 -7.50 -8.84
C GLU A 226 -17.88 -8.58 -7.82
N LYS A 227 -17.67 -8.36 -6.52
CA LYS A 227 -17.92 -9.36 -5.47
C LYS A 227 -19.30 -9.27 -4.85
N GLN A 228 -19.92 -8.10 -4.84
CA GLN A 228 -21.26 -7.84 -4.26
C GLN A 228 -21.41 -8.45 -2.85
N PRO A 229 -20.50 -8.15 -1.91
CA PRO A 229 -20.50 -8.78 -0.59
C PRO A 229 -21.76 -8.41 0.21
N ALA A 230 -22.60 -9.39 0.53
CA ALA A 230 -23.89 -9.17 1.22
C ALA A 230 -23.74 -8.54 2.62
N LYS A 231 -22.55 -8.59 3.22
CA LYS A 231 -22.29 -8.04 4.55
C LYS A 231 -21.94 -6.55 4.53
N VAL A 232 -21.51 -6.00 3.42
CA VAL A 232 -21.23 -4.56 3.28
C VAL A 232 -22.53 -3.85 2.90
N GLN A 233 -22.97 -2.95 3.76
CA GLN A 233 -24.29 -2.29 3.64
C GLN A 233 -24.18 -0.85 3.15
N LYS A 234 -23.03 -0.21 3.36
CA LYS A 234 -22.80 1.19 2.99
C LYS A 234 -21.40 1.37 2.41
N PHE A 235 -21.26 2.35 1.53
CA PHE A 235 -19.98 2.72 0.95
C PHE A 235 -19.73 4.22 1.07
N ILE A 236 -18.52 4.60 1.44
CA ILE A 236 -18.08 6.00 1.52
C ILE A 236 -16.85 6.16 0.65
N MET A 237 -16.89 7.09 -0.27
CA MET A 237 -15.74 7.54 -1.06
C MET A 237 -15.27 8.88 -0.51
N VAL A 238 -13.99 9.02 -0.23
CA VAL A 238 -13.38 10.27 0.24
C VAL A 238 -12.29 10.68 -0.73
N ALA A 239 -12.39 11.89 -1.28
CA ALA A 239 -11.45 12.42 -2.27
C ALA A 239 -11.15 11.42 -3.42
N ALA A 240 -12.20 10.73 -3.87
CA ALA A 240 -12.12 9.57 -4.75
C ALA A 240 -11.45 9.89 -6.09
N GLN A 241 -10.53 9.03 -6.50
CA GLN A 241 -9.76 9.12 -7.74
C GLN A 241 -9.72 7.77 -8.43
N SER A 242 -9.89 7.76 -9.76
CA SER A 242 -9.58 6.58 -10.57
C SER A 242 -8.08 6.54 -10.86
N PRO A 243 -7.41 5.41 -10.72
CA PRO A 243 -6.01 5.27 -11.14
C PRO A 243 -5.88 5.51 -12.65
N VAL A 244 -4.76 6.12 -13.04
CA VAL A 244 -4.51 6.43 -14.46
C VAL A 244 -4.44 5.15 -15.29
N GLY A 245 -5.14 5.14 -16.43
CA GLY A 245 -5.12 4.03 -17.38
C GLY A 245 -5.91 2.78 -16.96
N ARG A 246 -6.53 2.76 -15.79
CA ARG A 246 -7.35 1.62 -15.33
C ARG A 246 -8.83 1.80 -15.63
N GLN A 247 -9.49 0.70 -16.01
CA GLN A 247 -10.92 0.67 -16.32
C GLN A 247 -11.61 -0.45 -15.50
N PRO A 248 -12.94 -0.35 -15.26
CA PRO A 248 -13.81 0.80 -15.48
C PRO A 248 -13.51 1.94 -14.50
N ASP A 249 -13.74 3.20 -14.87
CA ASP A 249 -13.54 4.33 -13.98
C ASP A 249 -14.66 4.49 -12.93
N LEU A 250 -14.49 5.40 -11.97
CA LEU A 250 -15.50 5.65 -10.92
C LEU A 250 -16.83 6.19 -11.47
N GLN A 251 -16.81 6.87 -12.60
CA GLN A 251 -18.02 7.36 -13.26
C GLN A 251 -18.88 6.20 -13.80
N GLN A 252 -18.24 5.10 -14.19
CA GLN A 252 -18.91 3.88 -14.65
C GLN A 252 -19.30 2.97 -13.47
N LEU A 253 -18.41 2.81 -12.48
CA LEU A 253 -18.64 1.94 -11.33
C LEU A 253 -19.73 2.46 -10.38
N THR A 254 -19.64 3.74 -9.97
CA THR A 254 -20.48 4.30 -8.91
C THR A 254 -22.00 4.17 -9.18
N PRO A 255 -22.50 4.41 -10.42
CA PRO A 255 -23.93 4.31 -10.70
C PRO A 255 -24.50 2.90 -10.62
N THR A 256 -23.65 1.87 -10.72
CA THR A 256 -24.07 0.47 -10.69
C THR A 256 -24.17 -0.11 -9.28
N LEU A 257 -23.61 0.59 -8.28
CA LEU A 257 -23.65 0.14 -6.90
C LEU A 257 -25.05 0.26 -6.30
N LYS A 258 -25.55 -0.85 -5.75
CA LYS A 258 -26.92 -0.94 -5.20
C LYS A 258 -27.02 -0.53 -3.73
N LEU A 259 -25.87 -0.32 -3.06
CA LEU A 259 -25.83 0.06 -1.65
C LEU A 259 -25.78 1.58 -1.47
N ALA A 260 -26.16 2.04 -0.27
CA ALA A 260 -26.07 3.46 0.06
C ALA A 260 -24.62 3.95 -0.06
N THR A 261 -24.39 4.93 -0.95
CA THR A 261 -23.06 5.43 -1.31
C THR A 261 -22.96 6.92 -1.04
N ALA A 262 -21.96 7.33 -0.24
CA ALA A 262 -21.59 8.74 -0.06
C ALA A 262 -20.32 9.07 -0.86
N ASP A 263 -20.37 10.15 -1.61
CA ASP A 263 -19.23 10.70 -2.33
C ASP A 263 -18.80 12.02 -1.69
N VAL A 264 -17.76 11.96 -0.87
CA VAL A 264 -17.22 13.09 -0.11
C VAL A 264 -16.08 13.71 -0.88
N PHE A 265 -16.23 14.95 -1.36
CA PHE A 265 -15.26 15.63 -2.20
C PHE A 265 -15.01 17.08 -1.79
N TYR A 266 -13.85 17.62 -2.14
CA TYR A 266 -13.47 19.01 -1.87
C TYR A 266 -13.92 19.89 -3.03
N GLN A 267 -14.89 20.77 -2.78
CA GLN A 267 -15.55 21.59 -3.82
C GLN A 267 -14.66 22.66 -4.44
N ASP A 268 -13.65 23.11 -3.72
CA ASP A 268 -12.65 24.13 -4.16
C ASP A 268 -11.53 23.53 -5.01
N ASN A 269 -11.47 22.22 -5.13
CA ASN A 269 -10.65 21.55 -6.11
C ASN A 269 -11.46 21.37 -7.41
N ALA A 270 -11.10 22.10 -8.45
CA ALA A 270 -11.84 22.11 -9.72
C ALA A 270 -11.95 20.72 -10.37
N LEU A 271 -10.86 19.94 -10.32
CA LEU A 271 -10.86 18.59 -10.88
C LEU A 271 -11.74 17.65 -10.06
N ALA A 272 -11.63 17.66 -8.73
CA ALA A 272 -12.47 16.85 -7.85
C ALA A 272 -13.97 17.18 -8.04
N SER A 273 -14.32 18.47 -8.13
CA SER A 273 -15.68 18.94 -8.39
C SER A 273 -16.21 18.49 -9.74
N LYS A 274 -15.39 18.56 -10.80
CA LYS A 274 -15.75 18.07 -12.13
C LYS A 274 -16.03 16.56 -12.10
N MET A 275 -15.11 15.78 -11.54
CA MET A 275 -15.27 14.32 -11.45
C MET A 275 -16.48 13.92 -10.58
N ALA A 276 -16.72 14.62 -9.48
CA ALA A 276 -17.90 14.42 -8.65
C ALA A 276 -19.19 14.72 -9.42
N LEU A 277 -19.24 15.81 -10.18
CA LEU A 277 -20.38 16.16 -11.02
C LEU A 277 -20.66 15.07 -12.07
N GLU A 278 -19.62 14.55 -12.72
CA GLU A 278 -19.75 13.48 -13.72
C GLU A 278 -20.34 12.20 -13.10
N ARG A 279 -19.87 11.78 -11.91
CA ARG A 279 -20.45 10.66 -11.15
C ARG A 279 -21.91 10.90 -10.77
N SER A 280 -22.26 12.14 -10.34
CA SER A 280 -23.64 12.51 -10.02
C SER A 280 -24.55 12.42 -11.23
N GLN A 281 -24.10 12.94 -12.37
CA GLN A 281 -24.86 12.88 -13.60
C GLN A 281 -25.05 11.43 -14.10
N ALA A 282 -24.00 10.61 -14.00
CA ALA A 282 -24.08 9.20 -14.36
C ALA A 282 -25.07 8.44 -13.45
N SER A 283 -25.02 8.69 -12.13
CA SER A 283 -25.95 8.09 -11.15
C SER A 283 -27.39 8.50 -11.42
N LYS A 284 -27.64 9.77 -11.74
CA LYS A 284 -28.99 10.27 -12.11
C LYS A 284 -29.50 9.62 -13.40
N ARG A 285 -28.63 9.45 -14.42
CA ARG A 285 -29.02 8.75 -15.68
C ARG A 285 -29.48 7.33 -15.43
N LEU A 286 -28.85 6.61 -14.50
CA LEU A 286 -29.21 5.25 -14.12
C LEU A 286 -30.25 5.18 -12.98
N LYS A 287 -30.82 6.31 -12.55
CA LYS A 287 -31.81 6.41 -11.47
C LYS A 287 -31.34 5.75 -10.16
N ASN A 288 -30.04 5.93 -9.86
CA ASN A 288 -29.48 5.42 -8.59
C ASN A 288 -29.70 6.42 -7.47
N ASP A 289 -30.79 6.24 -6.72
CA ASP A 289 -31.15 7.10 -5.56
C ASP A 289 -30.29 6.83 -4.32
N ASN A 290 -29.53 5.75 -4.32
CA ASN A 290 -28.63 5.39 -3.22
C ASN A 290 -27.33 6.22 -3.20
N TYR A 291 -27.01 6.93 -4.27
CA TYR A 291 -25.84 7.78 -4.37
C TYR A 291 -26.11 9.20 -3.89
N LYS A 292 -25.30 9.66 -2.92
CA LYS A 292 -25.40 11.02 -2.37
C LYS A 292 -24.04 11.68 -2.32
N GLN A 293 -23.97 12.96 -2.66
CA GLN A 293 -22.75 13.77 -2.58
C GLN A 293 -22.69 14.58 -1.30
N VAL A 294 -21.47 14.69 -0.76
CA VAL A 294 -21.14 15.49 0.42
C VAL A 294 -19.96 16.39 0.08
N SER A 295 -20.20 17.68 -0.09
CA SER A 295 -19.13 18.64 -0.38
C SER A 295 -18.43 19.09 0.90
N LEU A 296 -17.11 19.22 0.82
CA LEU A 296 -16.22 19.79 1.82
C LEU A 296 -15.58 21.06 1.28
N LYS A 297 -15.14 21.94 2.18
CA LYS A 297 -14.27 23.06 1.84
C LYS A 297 -12.85 22.76 2.31
N THR A 298 -11.87 23.11 1.50
CA THR A 298 -10.48 23.06 1.94
C THR A 298 -10.26 24.11 3.05
N ILE A 299 -9.55 23.76 4.09
CA ILE A 299 -9.19 24.66 5.19
C ILE A 299 -7.65 24.80 5.19
N PRO A 300 -7.12 25.76 4.43
CA PRO A 300 -5.67 25.94 4.32
C PRO A 300 -5.05 26.26 5.68
N GLY A 301 -3.88 25.66 5.96
CA GLY A 301 -3.10 25.95 7.16
C GLY A 301 -3.67 25.39 8.47
N ASN A 302 -4.83 24.72 8.44
CA ASN A 302 -5.44 24.13 9.64
C ASN A 302 -5.89 22.69 9.36
N SER A 303 -4.96 21.75 9.43
CA SER A 303 -5.21 20.33 9.20
C SER A 303 -6.20 19.74 10.22
N ALA A 304 -6.13 20.17 11.48
CA ALA A 304 -7.02 19.68 12.53
C ALA A 304 -8.50 20.06 12.25
N ALA A 305 -8.75 21.29 11.80
CA ALA A 305 -10.10 21.72 11.42
C ALA A 305 -10.60 20.99 10.16
N ALA A 306 -9.72 20.73 9.18
CA ALA A 306 -10.05 19.97 7.98
C ALA A 306 -10.42 18.51 8.33
N GLN A 307 -9.64 17.86 9.19
CA GLN A 307 -9.91 16.50 9.68
C GLN A 307 -11.22 16.43 10.49
N GLU A 308 -11.46 17.42 11.34
CA GLU A 308 -12.71 17.51 12.10
C GLU A 308 -13.92 17.71 11.19
N GLN A 309 -13.81 18.54 10.15
CA GLN A 309 -14.86 18.72 9.16
C GLN A 309 -15.19 17.41 8.45
N LEU A 310 -14.14 16.68 7.98
CA LEU A 310 -14.30 15.38 7.34
C LEU A 310 -15.00 14.38 8.27
N TYR A 311 -14.51 14.24 9.50
CA TYR A 311 -15.10 13.35 10.48
C TYR A 311 -16.58 13.66 10.76
N ARG A 312 -16.93 14.93 10.98
CA ARG A 312 -18.33 15.33 11.23
C ARG A 312 -19.26 14.98 10.08
N ARG A 313 -18.80 15.14 8.83
CA ARG A 313 -19.59 14.80 7.65
C ARG A 313 -19.79 13.29 7.53
N ILE A 314 -18.74 12.51 7.72
CA ILE A 314 -18.82 11.05 7.71
C ILE A 314 -19.72 10.56 8.84
N ARG A 315 -19.52 11.04 10.08
CA ARG A 315 -20.37 10.69 11.22
C ARG A 315 -21.84 11.00 10.96
N GLY A 316 -22.15 12.18 10.43
CA GLY A 316 -23.52 12.56 10.11
C GLY A 316 -24.17 11.65 9.07
N TRP A 317 -23.39 11.17 8.10
CA TRP A 317 -23.91 10.23 7.10
C TRP A 317 -24.04 8.80 7.65
N LEU A 318 -23.16 8.38 8.55
CA LEU A 318 -23.21 7.08 9.21
C LEU A 318 -24.38 6.96 10.18
N SER A 319 -24.78 8.07 10.83
CA SER A 319 -25.88 8.09 11.77
C SER A 319 -27.17 7.57 11.12
N PRO A 320 -28.01 6.82 11.86
CA PRO A 320 -29.32 6.41 11.35
C PRO A 320 -30.05 7.65 10.86
N GLN A 321 -30.51 7.65 9.62
CA GLN A 321 -31.43 8.66 9.13
C GLN A 321 -32.68 8.49 10.01
N SER A 322 -32.96 9.43 10.92
CA SER A 322 -34.28 9.51 11.52
C SER A 322 -35.23 9.67 10.35
N SER A 323 -35.94 8.59 10.02
CA SER A 323 -37.08 8.67 9.11
C SER A 323 -38.02 9.69 9.73
N GLY A 324 -38.00 10.91 9.20
CA GLY A 324 -38.96 11.92 9.55
C GLY A 324 -40.35 11.35 9.26
N SER A 325 -41.08 11.11 10.33
CA SER A 325 -42.53 10.86 10.31
C SER A 325 -43.23 12.09 9.81
#